data_88f03504869863c208667af79f4a7128
#
_entry.id   88f03504869863c208667af79f4a7128
#
_cell.length_a   1.000
_cell.length_b   1.000
_cell.length_c   1.000
_cell.angle_alpha   90.00
_cell.angle_beta   90.00
_cell.angle_gamma   90.00
#
_symmetry.space_group_name_H-M   'P 1'
#
loop_
_entity.id
_entity.type
_entity.pdbx_description
1 polymer ?
#
loop_
_entity_poly.entity_id
_entity_poly.type
_entity_poly.pdbx_seq_one_letter_code
_entity_poly.pdbx_strand_id
1 'polypeptide(L)'
;MGDCIMAFWNAPLDDPNHEKNACLSAIAMLAEMDPLNERLEQEAEEEGRPHLPLKVGLGLNSGPCVVGNMGSDQRFDYSVLGDTVNLAARLEGQSKGYGVRIVLGPNTAEKVSELAILELDLIKVKGKTEAVQIFALFGDEEMVQTDFFQDLKAKHDNLLVLYKAQKWDEGLAAAKDCRAFAQDAPFEIDGFYELYETRCIEFKAEPPVPEGEEWDGVFVATTK
;
A
#
# COMPACT_ATOMS: atom_id res chain seq x y z
N MET A 1 -13.02 -6.20 14.85
CA MET A 1 -13.40 -7.41 14.12
C MET A 1 -12.17 -8.31 14.07
N GLY A 2 -12.00 -9.18 15.05
CA GLY A 2 -10.74 -9.90 15.23
C GLY A 2 -9.61 -8.93 15.55
N ASP A 3 -8.52 -9.02 14.80
CA ASP A 3 -7.34 -8.15 14.87
C ASP A 3 -7.38 -6.95 13.91
N CYS A 4 -8.53 -6.73 13.22
CA CYS A 4 -8.69 -5.63 12.26
C CYS A 4 -9.28 -4.38 12.92
N ILE A 5 -8.68 -3.22 12.66
CA ILE A 5 -9.22 -1.90 12.97
C ILE A 5 -9.82 -1.32 11.69
N MET A 6 -11.10 -0.94 11.74
CA MET A 6 -11.76 -0.20 10.67
C MET A 6 -12.02 1.23 11.15
N ALA A 7 -11.55 2.20 10.39
CA ALA A 7 -11.76 3.61 10.64
C ALA A 7 -12.30 4.30 9.38
N PHE A 8 -13.07 5.37 9.56
CA PHE A 8 -13.58 6.18 8.45
C PHE A 8 -13.68 7.65 8.86
N TRP A 9 -13.57 8.51 7.89
CA TRP A 9 -13.58 9.98 8.01
C TRP A 9 -14.76 10.55 7.24
N ASN A 10 -15.02 11.83 7.40
CA ASN A 10 -16.11 12.57 6.75
C ASN A 10 -17.50 12.08 7.14
N ALA A 11 -17.62 11.48 8.35
CA ALA A 11 -18.90 11.09 8.96
C ALA A 11 -18.71 10.87 10.47
N PRO A 12 -19.66 11.28 11.33
CA PRO A 12 -20.93 11.95 11.00
C PRO A 12 -20.78 13.45 10.69
N LEU A 13 -19.59 14.02 10.85
CA LEU A 13 -19.28 15.40 10.55
C LEU A 13 -18.52 15.50 9.24
N ASP A 14 -18.83 16.53 8.46
CA ASP A 14 -18.11 16.79 7.21
C ASP A 14 -16.64 17.15 7.50
N ASP A 15 -15.73 16.52 6.76
CA ASP A 15 -14.29 16.76 6.78
C ASP A 15 -13.79 16.92 5.34
N PRO A 16 -13.56 18.14 4.85
CA PRO A 16 -13.11 18.38 3.48
C PRO A 16 -11.69 17.87 3.20
N ASN A 17 -10.92 17.53 4.23
CA ASN A 17 -9.56 17.02 4.14
C ASN A 17 -9.48 15.53 4.56
N HIS A 18 -10.58 14.81 4.49
CA HIS A 18 -10.69 13.45 5.03
C HIS A 18 -9.65 12.48 4.45
N GLU A 19 -9.30 12.56 3.16
CA GLU A 19 -8.29 11.71 2.57
C GLU A 19 -6.91 11.98 3.18
N LYS A 20 -6.54 13.27 3.29
CA LYS A 20 -5.28 13.67 3.88
C LYS A 20 -5.20 13.30 5.37
N ASN A 21 -6.28 13.58 6.11
CA ASN A 21 -6.35 13.25 7.54
C ASN A 21 -6.26 11.73 7.78
N ALA A 22 -6.85 10.92 6.91
CA ALA A 22 -6.70 9.46 6.95
C ALA A 22 -5.25 9.03 6.70
N CYS A 23 -4.59 9.61 5.70
CA CYS A 23 -3.18 9.32 5.39
C CYS A 23 -2.24 9.72 6.53
N LEU A 24 -2.40 10.93 7.08
CA LEU A 24 -1.58 11.39 8.21
C LEU A 24 -1.82 10.55 9.48
N SER A 25 -3.06 10.12 9.71
CA SER A 25 -3.38 9.20 10.82
C SER A 25 -2.70 7.84 10.63
N ALA A 26 -2.62 7.33 9.39
CA ALA A 26 -1.93 6.08 9.09
C ALA A 26 -0.41 6.19 9.32
N ILE A 27 0.21 7.31 8.90
CA ILE A 27 1.62 7.58 9.18
C ILE A 27 1.88 7.66 10.69
N ALA A 28 1.06 8.41 11.43
CA ALA A 28 1.17 8.53 12.88
C ALA A 28 0.99 7.18 13.58
N MET A 29 0.06 6.34 13.12
CA MET A 29 -0.12 4.98 13.66
C MET A 29 1.13 4.13 13.46
N LEU A 30 1.79 4.19 12.30
CA LEU A 30 3.02 3.43 12.07
C LEU A 30 4.18 3.95 12.93
N ALA A 31 4.27 5.25 13.16
CA ALA A 31 5.30 5.84 14.03
C ALA A 31 5.20 5.36 15.49
N GLU A 32 3.99 5.02 15.94
CA GLU A 32 3.77 4.49 17.30
C GLU A 32 4.01 2.97 17.41
N MET A 33 4.24 2.27 16.27
CA MET A 33 4.41 0.81 16.29
C MET A 33 5.72 0.36 16.95
N ASP A 34 6.83 1.05 16.69
CA ASP A 34 8.13 0.69 17.28
C ASP A 34 8.14 0.92 18.79
N PRO A 35 7.72 2.10 19.32
CA PRO A 35 7.58 2.29 20.78
C PRO A 35 6.62 1.28 21.43
N LEU A 36 5.55 0.89 20.74
CA LEU A 36 4.62 -0.13 21.23
C LEU A 36 5.30 -1.49 21.32
N ASN A 37 6.02 -1.91 20.27
CA ASN A 37 6.72 -3.19 20.25
C ASN A 37 7.82 -3.26 21.31
N GLU A 38 8.61 -2.19 21.51
CA GLU A 38 9.61 -2.11 22.57
C GLU A 38 8.99 -2.30 23.97
N ARG A 39 7.87 -1.65 24.24
CA ARG A 39 7.14 -1.82 25.51
C ARG A 39 6.64 -3.25 25.69
N LEU A 40 6.03 -3.84 24.65
CA LEU A 40 5.52 -5.20 24.71
C LEU A 40 6.64 -6.26 24.87
N GLU A 41 7.81 -5.99 24.31
CA GLU A 41 8.99 -6.83 24.47
C GLU A 41 9.47 -6.80 25.92
N GLN A 42 9.59 -5.62 26.55
CA GLN A 42 9.95 -5.46 27.95
C GLN A 42 8.96 -6.17 28.88
N GLU A 43 7.66 -5.97 28.66
CA GLU A 43 6.62 -6.67 29.44
C GLU A 43 6.72 -8.19 29.28
N ALA A 44 7.02 -8.69 28.08
CA ALA A 44 7.17 -10.11 27.82
C ALA A 44 8.41 -10.70 28.52
N GLU A 45 9.53 -9.97 28.55
CA GLU A 45 10.73 -10.35 29.27
C GLU A 45 10.48 -10.44 30.79
N GLU A 46 9.80 -9.45 31.37
CA GLU A 46 9.44 -9.44 32.81
C GLU A 46 8.54 -10.63 33.19
N GLU A 47 7.63 -11.02 32.27
CA GLU A 47 6.72 -12.15 32.46
C GLU A 47 7.33 -13.51 32.07
N GLY A 48 8.52 -13.54 31.46
CA GLY A 48 9.18 -14.76 31.00
C GLY A 48 8.46 -15.46 29.85
N ARG A 49 7.73 -14.72 29.01
CA ARG A 49 7.02 -15.22 27.84
C ARG A 49 7.70 -14.79 26.53
N PRO A 50 7.55 -15.57 25.43
CA PRO A 50 8.06 -15.15 24.14
C PRO A 50 7.34 -13.91 23.64
N HIS A 51 8.07 -12.98 23.00
CA HIS A 51 7.53 -11.82 22.30
C HIS A 51 7.56 -12.05 20.80
N LEU A 52 6.49 -11.63 20.11
CA LEU A 52 6.41 -11.51 18.66
C LEU A 52 6.05 -10.07 18.32
N PRO A 53 6.91 -9.35 17.57
CA PRO A 53 6.62 -7.97 17.20
C PRO A 53 5.31 -7.88 16.39
N LEU A 54 4.48 -6.90 16.73
CA LEU A 54 3.29 -6.59 15.97
C LEU A 54 3.69 -5.91 14.65
N LYS A 55 3.09 -6.39 13.58
CA LYS A 55 3.22 -5.78 12.25
C LYS A 55 1.83 -5.45 11.73
N VAL A 56 1.67 -4.23 11.23
CA VAL A 56 0.39 -3.71 10.72
C VAL A 56 0.52 -3.37 9.25
N GLY A 57 -0.42 -3.84 8.45
CA GLY A 57 -0.67 -3.34 7.10
C GLY A 57 -1.90 -2.44 7.10
N LEU A 58 -1.89 -1.38 6.29
CA LEU A 58 -3.00 -0.44 6.18
C LEU A 58 -3.43 -0.30 4.73
N GLY A 59 -4.76 -0.32 4.51
CA GLY A 59 -5.37 -0.06 3.21
C GLY A 59 -6.32 1.12 3.31
N LEU A 60 -6.07 2.19 2.54
CA LEU A 60 -6.90 3.39 2.51
C LEU A 60 -7.53 3.56 1.13
N ASN A 61 -8.83 3.85 1.13
CA ASN A 61 -9.54 4.09 -0.11
C ASN A 61 -10.67 5.09 0.10
N SER A 62 -10.89 5.97 -0.86
CA SER A 62 -11.90 7.03 -0.82
C SER A 62 -12.96 6.82 -1.89
N GLY A 63 -14.19 7.15 -1.55
CA GLY A 63 -15.32 7.07 -2.47
C GLY A 63 -16.67 6.92 -1.77
N PRO A 64 -17.77 6.80 -2.53
CA PRO A 64 -19.09 6.69 -1.98
C PRO A 64 -19.26 5.47 -1.08
N CYS A 65 -19.82 5.69 0.11
CA CYS A 65 -20.17 4.63 1.06
C CYS A 65 -21.42 5.04 1.87
N VAL A 66 -22.06 4.07 2.50
CA VAL A 66 -23.20 4.29 3.39
C VAL A 66 -22.71 4.17 4.84
N VAL A 67 -22.90 5.23 5.61
CA VAL A 67 -22.51 5.29 7.02
C VAL A 67 -23.77 5.42 7.87
N GLY A 68 -23.85 4.67 8.95
CA GLY A 68 -24.99 4.72 9.87
C GLY A 68 -25.04 3.56 10.84
N ASN A 69 -26.12 3.53 11.61
CA ASN A 69 -26.41 2.42 12.51
C ASN A 69 -26.85 1.20 11.68
N MET A 70 -26.11 0.12 11.81
CA MET A 70 -26.36 -1.13 11.07
C MET A 70 -26.46 -2.29 12.05
N GLY A 71 -27.42 -3.17 11.80
CA GLY A 71 -27.64 -4.33 12.65
C GLY A 71 -29.13 -4.70 12.78
N SER A 72 -29.49 -5.32 13.90
CA SER A 72 -30.86 -5.71 14.25
C SER A 72 -31.43 -4.81 15.34
N ASP A 73 -32.74 -4.95 15.63
CA ASP A 73 -33.39 -4.20 16.68
C ASP A 73 -32.78 -4.43 18.07
N GLN A 74 -32.03 -5.53 18.25
CA GLN A 74 -31.39 -5.89 19.52
C GLN A 74 -29.93 -5.49 19.61
N ARG A 75 -29.25 -5.32 18.47
CA ARG A 75 -27.85 -4.93 18.42
C ARG A 75 -27.56 -4.21 17.09
N PHE A 76 -27.06 -3.00 17.21
CA PHE A 76 -26.60 -2.21 16.08
C PHE A 76 -25.25 -1.58 16.40
N ASP A 77 -24.44 -1.44 15.37
CA ASP A 77 -23.15 -0.77 15.43
C ASP A 77 -23.16 0.39 14.41
N TYR A 78 -22.58 1.54 14.77
CA TYR A 78 -22.35 2.61 13.84
C TYR A 78 -21.19 2.22 12.92
N SER A 79 -21.48 2.00 11.66
CA SER A 79 -20.56 1.35 10.75
C SER A 79 -20.69 1.92 9.33
N VAL A 80 -19.84 1.42 8.43
CA VAL A 80 -19.76 1.84 7.02
C VAL A 80 -19.86 0.62 6.11
N LEU A 81 -20.61 0.76 5.01
CA LEU A 81 -20.76 -0.26 3.97
C LEU A 81 -20.54 0.35 2.58
N GLY A 82 -20.00 -0.43 1.68
CA GLY A 82 -19.82 -0.07 0.29
C GLY A 82 -18.68 -0.81 -0.39
N ASP A 83 -18.67 -0.74 -1.71
CA ASP A 83 -17.59 -1.30 -2.54
C ASP A 83 -16.25 -0.62 -2.25
N THR A 84 -16.30 0.67 -1.91
CA THR A 84 -15.16 1.48 -1.45
C THR A 84 -14.50 0.90 -0.21
N VAL A 85 -15.30 0.45 0.76
CA VAL A 85 -14.85 -0.17 2.01
C VAL A 85 -14.22 -1.53 1.73
N ASN A 86 -14.87 -2.33 0.88
CA ASN A 86 -14.34 -3.63 0.48
C ASN A 86 -13.01 -3.51 -0.29
N LEU A 87 -12.84 -2.44 -1.07
CA LEU A 87 -11.59 -2.18 -1.74
C LEU A 87 -10.50 -1.83 -0.73
N ALA A 88 -10.77 -0.98 0.27
CA ALA A 88 -9.81 -0.67 1.33
C ALA A 88 -9.27 -1.94 2.03
N ALA A 89 -10.17 -2.87 2.39
CA ALA A 89 -9.78 -4.15 3.00
C ALA A 89 -8.92 -5.02 2.06
N ARG A 90 -9.18 -4.97 0.74
CA ARG A 90 -8.34 -5.69 -0.25
C ARG A 90 -6.98 -5.04 -0.42
N LEU A 91 -6.90 -3.71 -0.35
CA LEU A 91 -5.65 -2.95 -0.41
C LEU A 91 -4.78 -3.24 0.81
N GLU A 92 -5.37 -3.32 2.01
CA GLU A 92 -4.66 -3.76 3.22
C GLU A 92 -3.98 -5.11 2.99
N GLY A 93 -4.74 -6.09 2.45
CA GLY A 93 -4.20 -7.42 2.15
C GLY A 93 -3.05 -7.43 1.13
N GLN A 94 -2.90 -6.39 0.30
CA GLN A 94 -1.77 -6.27 -0.64
C GLN A 94 -0.47 -5.80 0.04
N SER A 95 -0.55 -5.10 1.18
CA SER A 95 0.61 -4.50 1.86
C SER A 95 1.76 -5.48 2.05
N LYS A 96 1.45 -6.68 2.53
CA LYS A 96 2.43 -7.74 2.74
C LYS A 96 3.05 -8.25 1.44
N GLY A 97 2.23 -8.43 0.39
CA GLY A 97 2.70 -8.94 -0.90
C GLY A 97 3.63 -7.99 -1.64
N TYR A 98 3.41 -6.68 -1.45
CA TYR A 98 4.26 -5.63 -2.01
C TYR A 98 5.39 -5.18 -1.07
N GLY A 99 5.48 -5.72 0.14
CA GLY A 99 6.52 -5.35 1.10
C GLY A 99 6.45 -3.89 1.54
N VAL A 100 5.25 -3.34 1.64
CA VAL A 100 4.98 -1.96 2.07
C VAL A 100 3.96 -1.94 3.21
N ARG A 101 3.87 -0.85 3.95
CA ARG A 101 2.97 -0.76 5.11
C ARG A 101 1.61 -0.15 4.80
N ILE A 102 1.56 0.88 3.97
CA ILE A 102 0.34 1.62 3.65
C ILE A 102 0.09 1.54 2.15
N VAL A 103 -1.09 1.03 1.77
CA VAL A 103 -1.54 0.94 0.37
C VAL A 103 -2.75 1.84 0.17
N LEU A 104 -2.68 2.70 -0.84
CA LEU A 104 -3.75 3.63 -1.22
C LEU A 104 -4.44 3.17 -2.49
N GLY A 105 -5.76 3.36 -2.53
CA GLY A 105 -6.53 3.30 -3.77
C GLY A 105 -6.37 4.58 -4.61
N PRO A 106 -6.74 4.54 -5.89
CA PRO A 106 -6.48 5.63 -6.84
C PRO A 106 -7.16 6.95 -6.45
N ASN A 107 -8.39 6.90 -5.97
CA ASN A 107 -9.12 8.10 -5.56
C ASN A 107 -8.48 8.80 -4.36
N THR A 108 -7.94 8.05 -3.41
CA THR A 108 -7.21 8.61 -2.28
C THR A 108 -5.89 9.21 -2.76
N ALA A 109 -5.10 8.48 -3.54
CA ALA A 109 -3.81 8.93 -4.04
C ALA A 109 -3.91 10.24 -4.84
N GLU A 110 -4.94 10.39 -5.69
CA GLU A 110 -5.21 11.62 -6.45
C GLU A 110 -5.40 12.84 -5.53
N LYS A 111 -6.03 12.65 -4.37
CA LYS A 111 -6.36 13.74 -3.42
C LYS A 111 -5.23 14.10 -2.48
N VAL A 112 -4.19 13.29 -2.42
CA VAL A 112 -3.05 13.47 -1.50
C VAL A 112 -1.71 13.47 -2.27
N SER A 113 -1.72 14.01 -3.48
CA SER A 113 -0.54 14.06 -4.35
C SER A 113 0.62 14.89 -3.78
N GLU A 114 0.37 15.69 -2.75
CA GLU A 114 1.36 16.43 -1.98
C GLU A 114 2.11 15.59 -0.94
N LEU A 115 1.67 14.36 -0.68
CA LEU A 115 2.33 13.44 0.24
C LEU A 115 3.35 12.54 -0.50
N ALA A 116 4.24 11.91 0.26
CA ALA A 116 5.25 11.01 -0.29
C ALA A 116 4.64 9.67 -0.73
N ILE A 117 4.10 9.63 -1.94
CA ILE A 117 3.48 8.46 -2.55
C ILE A 117 4.25 7.96 -3.76
N LEU A 118 4.28 6.63 -3.95
CA LEU A 118 4.78 5.97 -5.16
C LEU A 118 3.72 5.03 -5.73
N GLU A 119 3.61 4.96 -7.05
CA GLU A 119 2.77 3.96 -7.71
C GLU A 119 3.33 2.57 -7.44
N LEU A 120 2.52 1.63 -6.99
CA LEU A 120 2.95 0.26 -6.82
C LEU A 120 2.70 -0.57 -8.08
N ASP A 121 1.45 -0.56 -8.56
CA ASP A 121 1.07 -1.48 -9.63
C ASP A 121 -0.31 -1.13 -10.21
N LEU A 122 -0.64 -1.77 -11.32
CA LEU A 122 -1.99 -1.85 -11.87
C LEU A 122 -2.48 -3.30 -11.73
N ILE A 123 -3.33 -3.55 -10.75
CA ILE A 123 -3.72 -4.92 -10.37
C ILE A 123 -5.19 -5.22 -10.65
N LYS A 124 -5.47 -6.45 -11.04
CA LYS A 124 -6.82 -6.97 -11.06
C LYS A 124 -7.09 -7.73 -9.77
N VAL A 125 -7.82 -7.09 -8.84
CA VAL A 125 -8.19 -7.72 -7.57
C VAL A 125 -9.37 -8.67 -7.75
N LYS A 126 -9.37 -9.76 -7.00
CA LYS A 126 -10.43 -10.78 -7.07
C LYS A 126 -11.82 -10.17 -6.88
N GLY A 127 -12.73 -10.43 -7.83
CA GLY A 127 -14.11 -9.94 -7.80
C GLY A 127 -14.30 -8.51 -8.34
N LYS A 128 -13.28 -7.92 -8.97
CA LYS A 128 -13.40 -6.74 -9.82
C LYS A 128 -13.10 -7.13 -11.27
N THR A 129 -13.87 -6.57 -12.21
CA THR A 129 -13.65 -6.74 -13.66
C THR A 129 -12.59 -5.78 -14.17
N GLU A 130 -12.46 -4.62 -13.55
CA GLU A 130 -11.53 -3.56 -13.91
C GLU A 130 -10.26 -3.63 -13.07
N ALA A 131 -9.14 -3.31 -13.69
CA ALA A 131 -7.87 -3.15 -12.99
C ALA A 131 -7.90 -1.90 -12.11
N VAL A 132 -7.20 -1.95 -10.98
CA VAL A 132 -7.10 -0.86 -10.01
C VAL A 132 -5.63 -0.48 -9.86
N GLN A 133 -5.32 0.79 -10.12
CA GLN A 133 -4.00 1.33 -9.83
C GLN A 133 -3.85 1.52 -8.33
N ILE A 134 -2.75 1.05 -7.78
CA ILE A 134 -2.47 1.10 -6.35
C ILE A 134 -1.17 1.84 -6.07
N PHE A 135 -1.10 2.47 -4.91
CA PHE A 135 0.01 3.31 -4.50
C PHE A 135 0.45 2.95 -3.09
N ALA A 136 1.71 3.23 -2.75
CA ALA A 136 2.18 3.21 -1.37
C ALA A 136 2.35 4.63 -0.84
N LEU A 137 2.06 4.82 0.45
CA LEU A 137 2.33 6.05 1.19
C LEU A 137 3.51 5.82 2.12
N PHE A 138 4.53 6.68 2.02
CA PHE A 138 5.78 6.58 2.78
C PHE A 138 6.01 7.73 3.75
N GLY A 139 5.34 8.85 3.58
CA GLY A 139 5.52 10.01 4.43
C GLY A 139 4.62 11.17 4.06
N ASP A 140 4.80 12.24 4.78
CA ASP A 140 4.06 13.50 4.67
C ASP A 140 4.66 14.45 3.61
N GLU A 141 4.25 15.72 3.67
CA GLU A 141 4.71 16.79 2.79
C GLU A 141 6.20 17.12 2.98
N GLU A 142 6.76 16.89 4.18
CA GLU A 142 8.18 17.13 4.44
C GLU A 142 9.02 16.05 3.75
N MET A 143 8.59 14.79 3.84
CA MET A 143 9.27 13.68 3.18
C MET A 143 9.33 13.86 1.66
N VAL A 144 8.24 14.30 1.03
CA VAL A 144 8.19 14.50 -0.44
C VAL A 144 9.16 15.58 -0.92
N GLN A 145 9.53 16.54 -0.06
CA GLN A 145 10.48 17.61 -0.41
C GLN A 145 11.95 17.20 -0.24
N THR A 146 12.24 16.02 0.32
CA THR A 146 13.63 15.56 0.48
C THR A 146 14.24 15.18 -0.87
N ASP A 147 15.51 15.52 -1.07
CA ASP A 147 16.27 15.10 -2.27
C ASP A 147 16.25 13.58 -2.41
N PHE A 148 16.37 12.86 -1.29
CA PHE A 148 16.30 11.40 -1.26
C PHE A 148 15.01 10.87 -1.88
N PHE A 149 13.84 11.38 -1.45
CA PHE A 149 12.56 10.90 -1.97
C PHE A 149 12.36 11.26 -3.44
N GLN A 150 12.78 12.46 -3.87
CA GLN A 150 12.70 12.88 -5.27
C GLN A 150 13.58 12.01 -6.18
N ASP A 151 14.80 11.70 -5.76
CA ASP A 151 15.70 10.82 -6.51
C ASP A 151 15.18 9.38 -6.55
N LEU A 152 14.67 8.87 -5.42
CA LEU A 152 14.04 7.55 -5.35
C LEU A 152 12.83 7.48 -6.29
N LYS A 153 11.96 8.51 -6.25
CA LYS A 153 10.79 8.59 -7.11
C LYS A 153 11.16 8.57 -8.58
N ALA A 154 12.16 9.34 -8.99
CA ALA A 154 12.61 9.37 -10.39
C ALA A 154 13.12 8.00 -10.86
N LYS A 155 13.90 7.29 -10.05
CA LYS A 155 14.35 5.93 -10.31
C LYS A 155 13.20 4.94 -10.38
N HIS A 156 12.27 5.01 -9.43
CA HIS A 156 11.09 4.19 -9.33
C HIS A 156 10.16 4.37 -10.55
N ASP A 157 9.87 5.60 -10.93
CA ASP A 157 9.05 5.90 -12.10
C ASP A 157 9.69 5.33 -13.38
N ASN A 158 11.02 5.42 -13.52
CA ASN A 158 11.76 4.80 -14.64
C ASN A 158 11.62 3.27 -14.63
N LEU A 159 11.73 2.61 -13.47
CA LEU A 159 11.50 1.17 -13.35
C LEU A 159 10.11 0.78 -13.88
N LEU A 160 9.06 1.48 -13.46
CA LEU A 160 7.70 1.18 -13.90
C LEU A 160 7.50 1.41 -15.41
N VAL A 161 8.12 2.44 -15.98
CA VAL A 161 8.11 2.69 -17.43
C VAL A 161 8.76 1.52 -18.18
N LEU A 162 9.91 1.06 -17.74
CA LEU A 162 10.62 -0.06 -18.36
C LEU A 162 9.83 -1.38 -18.24
N TYR A 163 9.27 -1.64 -17.07
CA TYR A 163 8.44 -2.80 -16.79
C TYR A 163 7.20 -2.85 -17.68
N LYS A 164 6.41 -1.75 -17.73
CA LYS A 164 5.23 -1.63 -18.60
C LYS A 164 5.57 -1.72 -20.09
N ALA A 165 6.78 -1.28 -20.48
CA ALA A 165 7.29 -1.41 -21.85
C ALA A 165 7.87 -2.81 -22.16
N GLN A 166 7.74 -3.77 -21.25
CA GLN A 166 8.25 -5.15 -21.38
C GLN A 166 9.77 -5.23 -21.61
N LYS A 167 10.53 -4.23 -21.16
CA LYS A 167 11.98 -4.19 -21.21
C LYS A 167 12.58 -4.89 -20.00
N TRP A 168 12.48 -6.22 -19.97
CA TRP A 168 12.75 -7.02 -18.77
C TRP A 168 14.18 -6.92 -18.25
N ASP A 169 15.20 -6.87 -19.12
CA ASP A 169 16.59 -6.75 -18.68
C ASP A 169 16.89 -5.37 -18.10
N GLU A 170 16.41 -4.31 -18.76
CA GLU A 170 16.56 -2.94 -18.28
C GLU A 170 15.71 -2.73 -17.01
N GLY A 171 14.49 -3.32 -16.94
CA GLY A 171 13.63 -3.30 -15.78
C GLY A 171 14.28 -3.98 -14.58
N LEU A 172 14.90 -5.16 -14.78
CA LEU A 172 15.65 -5.85 -13.73
C LEU A 172 16.83 -5.01 -13.21
N ALA A 173 17.57 -4.37 -14.12
CA ALA A 173 18.68 -3.49 -13.74
C ALA A 173 18.18 -2.27 -12.94
N ALA A 174 17.07 -1.66 -13.38
CA ALA A 174 16.46 -0.54 -12.69
C ALA A 174 15.92 -0.92 -11.32
N ALA A 175 15.29 -2.11 -11.16
CA ALA A 175 14.82 -2.61 -9.88
C ALA A 175 15.97 -2.78 -8.87
N LYS A 176 17.09 -3.35 -9.32
CA LYS A 176 18.30 -3.50 -8.49
C LYS A 176 18.92 -2.14 -8.10
N ASP A 177 18.93 -1.17 -9.02
CA ASP A 177 19.42 0.19 -8.74
C ASP A 177 18.52 0.88 -7.71
N CYS A 178 17.19 0.80 -7.87
CA CYS A 178 16.23 1.29 -6.88
C CYS A 178 16.43 0.63 -5.51
N ARG A 179 16.57 -0.70 -5.48
CA ARG A 179 16.77 -1.46 -4.25
C ARG A 179 18.03 -1.06 -3.53
N ALA A 180 19.14 -0.92 -4.27
CA ALA A 180 20.42 -0.47 -3.72
C ALA A 180 20.34 0.97 -3.17
N PHE A 181 19.67 1.87 -3.89
CA PHE A 181 19.46 3.25 -3.46
C PHE A 181 18.57 3.34 -2.20
N ALA A 182 17.55 2.49 -2.11
CA ALA A 182 16.58 2.48 -1.01
C ALA A 182 17.09 1.80 0.27
N GLN A 183 18.31 1.30 0.32
CA GLN A 183 18.90 0.67 1.52
C GLN A 183 18.95 1.63 2.73
N ASP A 184 19.11 2.93 2.47
CA ASP A 184 19.14 3.97 3.48
C ASP A 184 17.78 4.65 3.69
N ALA A 185 16.69 4.09 3.12
CA ALA A 185 15.35 4.64 3.26
C ALA A 185 14.86 4.56 4.72
N PRO A 186 14.20 5.62 5.24
CA PRO A 186 13.61 5.59 6.57
C PRO A 186 12.28 4.80 6.62
N PHE A 187 11.98 4.01 5.59
CA PHE A 187 10.75 3.23 5.44
C PHE A 187 11.00 1.91 4.70
N GLU A 188 10.10 0.95 4.89
CA GLU A 188 10.19 -0.36 4.24
C GLU A 188 9.73 -0.29 2.77
N ILE A 189 10.62 -0.63 1.82
CA ILE A 189 10.33 -0.72 0.38
C ILE A 189 11.18 -1.80 -0.33
N ASP A 190 12.12 -2.42 0.37
CA ASP A 190 13.03 -3.44 -0.21
C ASP A 190 12.24 -4.59 -0.86
N GLY A 191 11.21 -5.09 -0.18
CA GLY A 191 10.36 -6.17 -0.68
C GLY A 191 9.63 -5.83 -1.98
N PHE A 192 9.31 -4.55 -2.21
CA PHE A 192 8.73 -4.10 -3.47
C PHE A 192 9.71 -4.28 -4.63
N TYR A 193 10.94 -3.85 -4.47
CA TYR A 193 11.94 -3.97 -5.53
C TYR A 193 12.35 -5.42 -5.77
N GLU A 194 12.45 -6.24 -4.72
CA GLU A 194 12.66 -7.68 -4.85
C GLU A 194 11.53 -8.37 -5.64
N LEU A 195 10.28 -7.99 -5.41
CA LEU A 195 9.14 -8.46 -6.18
C LEU A 195 9.30 -8.12 -7.67
N TYR A 196 9.69 -6.88 -8.00
CA TYR A 196 9.88 -6.46 -9.39
C TYR A 196 11.10 -7.11 -10.05
N GLU A 197 12.20 -7.36 -9.32
CA GLU A 197 13.31 -8.17 -9.80
C GLU A 197 12.83 -9.57 -10.20
N THR A 198 12.06 -10.23 -9.32
CA THR A 198 11.49 -11.56 -9.57
C THR A 198 10.58 -11.56 -10.80
N ARG A 199 9.65 -10.61 -10.87
CA ARG A 199 8.73 -10.49 -12.02
C ARG A 199 9.44 -10.24 -13.34
N CYS A 200 10.46 -9.40 -13.36
CA CYS A 200 11.25 -9.17 -14.58
C CYS A 200 11.95 -10.46 -15.08
N ILE A 201 12.44 -11.30 -14.15
CA ILE A 201 13.04 -12.59 -14.49
C ILE A 201 11.98 -13.56 -15.02
N GLU A 202 10.84 -13.68 -14.33
CA GLU A 202 9.74 -14.58 -14.71
C GLU A 202 9.13 -14.17 -16.06
N PHE A 203 8.82 -12.89 -16.25
CA PHE A 203 8.20 -12.39 -17.47
C PHE A 203 9.16 -12.36 -18.67
N LYS A 204 10.47 -12.32 -18.44
CA LYS A 204 11.44 -12.57 -19.50
C LYS A 204 11.39 -14.01 -19.99
N ALA A 205 11.16 -14.97 -19.09
CA ALA A 205 11.06 -16.40 -19.43
C ALA A 205 9.68 -16.75 -19.99
N GLU A 206 8.62 -16.16 -19.43
CA GLU A 206 7.23 -16.38 -19.83
C GLU A 206 6.48 -15.03 -19.85
N PRO A 207 6.49 -14.33 -21.00
CA PRO A 207 5.89 -13.00 -21.14
C PRO A 207 4.37 -13.01 -20.85
N PRO A 208 3.84 -11.93 -20.22
CA PRO A 208 2.42 -11.84 -19.87
C PRO A 208 1.48 -11.78 -21.08
N VAL A 209 1.99 -11.38 -22.25
CA VAL A 209 1.30 -11.37 -23.53
C VAL A 209 2.21 -11.94 -24.63
N PRO A 210 1.68 -12.47 -25.75
CA PRO A 210 2.46 -12.95 -26.88
C PRO A 210 3.45 -11.89 -27.41
N GLU A 211 4.54 -12.34 -27.99
CA GLU A 211 5.56 -11.46 -28.57
C GLU A 211 4.95 -10.55 -29.67
N GLY A 212 5.15 -9.25 -29.52
CA GLY A 212 4.63 -8.23 -30.44
C GLY A 212 3.27 -7.67 -30.08
N GLU A 213 2.62 -8.18 -29.03
CA GLU A 213 1.40 -7.60 -28.51
C GLU A 213 1.69 -6.54 -27.42
N GLU A 214 0.88 -5.49 -27.37
CA GLU A 214 0.97 -4.49 -26.31
C GLU A 214 0.36 -5.07 -25.02
N TRP A 215 1.11 -5.00 -23.93
CA TRP A 215 0.62 -5.33 -22.62
C TRP A 215 0.01 -4.10 -21.94
N ASP A 216 -1.17 -4.26 -21.37
CA ASP A 216 -1.86 -3.19 -20.62
C ASP A 216 -1.21 -2.86 -19.26
N GLY A 217 -0.17 -3.60 -18.87
CA GLY A 217 0.53 -3.43 -17.59
C GLY A 217 -0.20 -4.04 -16.39
N VAL A 218 -1.34 -4.73 -16.62
CA VAL A 218 -2.13 -5.30 -15.53
C VAL A 218 -1.52 -6.58 -15.00
N PHE A 219 -1.22 -6.59 -13.71
CA PHE A 219 -0.86 -7.81 -13.00
C PHE A 219 -2.10 -8.52 -12.45
N VAL A 220 -2.30 -9.76 -12.87
CA VAL A 220 -3.40 -10.60 -12.36
C VAL A 220 -2.93 -11.37 -11.13
N ALA A 221 -3.33 -10.93 -9.94
CA ALA A 221 -3.02 -11.62 -8.70
C ALA A 221 -3.75 -12.98 -8.67
N THR A 222 -3.00 -14.08 -8.79
CA THR A 222 -3.51 -15.46 -8.79
C THR A 222 -3.62 -16.06 -7.39
N THR A 223 -2.96 -15.47 -6.40
CA THR A 223 -2.94 -15.93 -5.00
C THR A 223 -3.94 -15.17 -4.11
N LYS A 224 -4.42 -15.91 -3.07
CA LYS A 224 -5.27 -15.35 -2.00
C LYS A 224 -4.41 -14.70 -0.95
#